data_bce8b2309d3cba721aa0827cbe022271
#
_entry.id   bce8b2309d3cba721aa0827cbe022271
#
_cell.length_a   1.000
_cell.length_b   1.000
_cell.length_c   1.000
_cell.angle_alpha   90.00
_cell.angle_beta   90.00
_cell.angle_gamma   90.00
#
_symmetry.space_group_name_H-M   'P 1'
#
loop_
_entity.id
_entity.type
_entity.pdbx_description
1 polymer ?
#
loop_
_entity_poly.entity_id
_entity_poly.type
_entity_poly.pdbx_seq_one_letter_code
_entity_poly.pdbx_strand_id
1 'polypeptide(L)'
;MIAFLSIISLFLTLPTFPVNAAAKAGAKCSKAGITSVASGKTYTCVKSGKKLVWNKGVATTKSVDQFVDQVQPTTFICKTDTLAPAAWKPYQDYLKLRNNACDMNFYRFVPFELTVYSGTQITTAKSDLLSTESCKVKKTNSGPMLGFSSQQSNLTPYSKAKFQVVPIETTDYKSTSTPKKDYGHYFELLESWVKNNSDNGSSFEVRIPDKYITFNKSLKDYKNIDTHNKPTPEGQQFHKDLIAAADPFIDFSGNDLIIVVVPPQVNQNLLGTNPWGTQVTTQEGSFWRFLTITPFDFTNGWGPNSGFIGPQLLLHEMHHSYFDFGDHGDGMGGWGLMSLPSVTDLLGWDKYLAGYYSDQQIRCLPSAKSISLLTPNVAKSQNEKLAVIPINSSKIIVIESVRVGGFNYKLPKSSEGVLVYEINIDETDYHKGVYLISTARGLSTDNKLGAPLRLNETVIASGYKISVIQTGNFGDIVEVQKTS
;
A
#
# COMPACT_ATOMS: atom_id res chain seq x y z
N MET A 1 31.10 53.37 -27.98
CA MET A 1 29.70 53.24 -28.41
C MET A 1 29.01 52.36 -27.40
N ILE A 2 28.26 52.96 -26.50
CA ILE A 2 27.54 52.29 -25.40
C ILE A 2 26.06 52.29 -25.80
N ALA A 3 25.49 51.13 -26.01
CA ALA A 3 24.08 50.96 -26.35
C ALA A 3 23.29 50.73 -25.06
N PHE A 4 22.38 51.63 -24.70
CA PHE A 4 21.40 51.52 -23.65
C PHE A 4 20.24 50.62 -24.11
N LEU A 5 19.99 49.51 -23.40
CA LEU A 5 18.75 48.74 -23.54
C LEU A 5 17.75 49.21 -22.49
N SER A 6 16.67 49.80 -22.95
CA SER A 6 15.52 50.18 -22.13
C SER A 6 14.66 48.95 -21.84
N ILE A 7 14.48 48.61 -20.57
CA ILE A 7 13.58 47.58 -20.12
C ILE A 7 12.18 48.21 -19.92
N ILE A 8 11.24 47.81 -20.76
CA ILE A 8 9.80 48.15 -20.58
C ILE A 8 9.20 47.17 -19.63
N SER A 9 8.87 47.64 -18.43
CA SER A 9 8.11 46.87 -17.44
C SER A 9 6.62 46.86 -17.81
N LEU A 10 6.14 45.71 -18.24
CA LEU A 10 4.72 45.48 -18.51
C LEU A 10 4.03 45.11 -17.19
N PHE A 11 3.26 46.05 -16.62
CA PHE A 11 2.39 45.77 -15.47
C PHE A 11 1.17 44.96 -15.95
N LEU A 12 1.17 43.65 -15.67
CA LEU A 12 -0.04 42.84 -15.78
C LEU A 12 -0.95 43.11 -14.56
N THR A 13 -2.04 43.79 -14.79
CA THR A 13 -3.14 43.91 -13.83
C THR A 13 -3.87 42.57 -13.78
N LEU A 14 -3.70 41.82 -12.71
CA LEU A 14 -4.49 40.63 -12.41
C LEU A 14 -5.94 41.08 -12.06
N PRO A 15 -6.98 40.42 -12.59
CA PRO A 15 -8.35 40.70 -12.19
C PRO A 15 -8.53 40.27 -10.74
N THR A 16 -8.89 41.19 -9.87
CA THR A 16 -9.33 40.91 -8.51
C THR A 16 -10.68 40.21 -8.56
N PHE A 17 -10.70 38.90 -8.28
CA PHE A 17 -11.95 38.19 -8.04
C PHE A 17 -12.59 38.73 -6.76
N PRO A 18 -13.90 39.00 -6.75
CA PRO A 18 -14.58 39.45 -5.54
C PRO A 18 -14.51 38.34 -4.49
N VAL A 19 -13.92 38.62 -3.35
CA VAL A 19 -13.97 37.77 -2.16
C VAL A 19 -15.45 37.61 -1.82
N ASN A 20 -15.98 36.41 -2.01
CA ASN A 20 -17.33 36.07 -1.60
C ASN A 20 -17.45 36.27 -0.08
N ALA A 21 -18.17 37.25 0.33
CA ALA A 21 -18.48 37.47 1.75
C ALA A 21 -19.16 36.22 2.31
N ALA A 22 -18.69 35.71 3.46
CA ALA A 22 -19.22 34.50 4.11
C ALA A 22 -20.75 34.64 4.28
N ALA A 23 -21.51 33.58 3.96
CA ALA A 23 -22.95 33.58 4.07
C ALA A 23 -23.40 33.89 5.51
N LYS A 24 -24.29 34.89 5.66
CA LYS A 24 -24.91 35.29 6.92
C LYS A 24 -26.39 35.47 6.74
N ALA A 25 -27.19 35.04 7.70
CA ALA A 25 -28.65 35.14 7.65
C ALA A 25 -29.08 36.57 7.31
N GLY A 26 -29.98 36.74 6.34
CA GLY A 26 -30.47 38.03 5.87
C GLY A 26 -29.56 38.79 4.91
N ALA A 27 -28.30 38.39 4.72
CA ALA A 27 -27.41 39.01 3.75
C ALA A 27 -27.82 38.66 2.31
N LYS A 28 -27.52 39.54 1.34
CA LYS A 28 -27.82 39.33 -0.09
C LYS A 28 -27.11 38.10 -0.61
N CYS A 29 -27.78 37.36 -1.45
CA CYS A 29 -27.22 36.23 -2.24
C CYS A 29 -27.54 36.41 -3.74
N SER A 30 -26.79 35.67 -4.57
CA SER A 30 -26.79 35.94 -6.02
C SER A 30 -27.83 35.15 -6.81
N LYS A 31 -28.24 33.95 -6.36
CA LYS A 31 -29.15 33.07 -7.09
C LYS A 31 -29.98 32.24 -6.12
N ALA A 32 -31.29 32.19 -6.30
CA ALA A 32 -32.19 31.36 -5.48
C ALA A 32 -31.82 29.88 -5.59
N GLY A 33 -31.84 29.17 -4.44
CA GLY A 33 -31.55 27.75 -4.34
C GLY A 33 -30.07 27.40 -4.13
N ILE A 34 -29.11 28.31 -4.32
CA ILE A 34 -27.71 28.02 -3.96
C ILE A 34 -27.55 27.90 -2.44
N THR A 35 -26.64 27.05 -2.03
CA THR A 35 -26.29 26.84 -0.62
C THR A 35 -24.88 27.31 -0.32
N SER A 36 -24.62 27.71 0.92
CA SER A 36 -23.31 28.07 1.43
C SER A 36 -23.18 27.65 2.88
N VAL A 37 -22.02 27.11 3.27
CA VAL A 37 -21.74 26.72 4.65
C VAL A 37 -20.88 27.80 5.30
N ALA A 38 -21.33 28.32 6.42
CA ALA A 38 -20.57 29.27 7.23
C ALA A 38 -20.93 29.09 8.71
N SER A 39 -19.96 29.21 9.60
CA SER A 39 -20.12 29.11 11.06
C SER A 39 -20.98 27.90 11.53
N GLY A 40 -20.74 26.72 10.94
CA GLY A 40 -21.42 25.48 11.32
C GLY A 40 -22.92 25.44 10.91
N LYS A 41 -23.34 26.25 9.96
CA LYS A 41 -24.69 26.27 9.42
C LYS A 41 -24.69 26.23 7.89
N THR A 42 -25.63 25.52 7.31
CA THR A 42 -25.92 25.57 5.88
C THR A 42 -27.01 26.62 5.62
N TYR A 43 -26.67 27.62 4.85
CA TYR A 43 -27.56 28.69 4.42
C TYR A 43 -28.03 28.39 3.00
N THR A 44 -29.32 28.59 2.74
CA THR A 44 -29.91 28.51 1.40
C THR A 44 -30.36 29.91 0.97
N CYS A 45 -30.05 30.30 -0.26
CA CYS A 45 -30.49 31.55 -0.82
C CYS A 45 -31.97 31.43 -1.19
N VAL A 46 -32.80 32.25 -0.54
CA VAL A 46 -34.28 32.25 -0.73
C VAL A 46 -34.79 33.61 -1.16
N LYS A 47 -35.93 33.64 -1.84
CA LYS A 47 -36.61 34.87 -2.21
C LYS A 47 -37.37 35.42 -0.96
N SER A 48 -37.08 36.62 -0.58
CA SER A 48 -37.81 37.35 0.48
C SER A 48 -38.31 38.68 -0.09
N GLY A 49 -39.59 38.74 -0.42
CA GLY A 49 -40.18 39.83 -1.17
C GLY A 49 -39.52 39.99 -2.56
N LYS A 50 -38.96 41.19 -2.82
CA LYS A 50 -38.28 41.51 -4.09
C LYS A 50 -36.76 41.23 -4.04
N LYS A 51 -36.24 40.66 -2.96
CA LYS A 51 -34.77 40.43 -2.77
C LYS A 51 -34.45 38.97 -2.59
N LEU A 52 -33.23 38.57 -2.98
CA LEU A 52 -32.63 37.29 -2.65
C LEU A 52 -31.73 37.43 -1.42
N VAL A 53 -31.99 36.61 -0.40
CA VAL A 53 -31.25 36.65 0.88
C VAL A 53 -30.94 35.24 1.38
N TRP A 54 -29.87 35.11 2.16
CA TRP A 54 -29.60 33.90 2.87
C TRP A 54 -30.63 33.66 3.98
N ASN A 55 -31.21 32.47 4.06
CA ASN A 55 -32.15 32.07 5.13
C ASN A 55 -31.43 32.07 6.51
N LYS A 56 -32.17 31.71 7.59
CA LYS A 56 -31.60 31.67 8.97
C LYS A 56 -30.48 30.62 9.13
N GLY A 57 -30.20 29.81 8.12
CA GLY A 57 -29.26 28.68 8.17
C GLY A 57 -29.80 27.56 9.07
N VAL A 58 -29.75 26.36 8.56
CA VAL A 58 -29.96 25.14 9.35
C VAL A 58 -28.60 24.74 9.92
N ALA A 59 -28.53 24.44 11.22
CA ALA A 59 -27.33 23.84 11.76
C ALA A 59 -26.94 22.69 10.84
N THR A 60 -25.72 22.69 10.33
CA THR A 60 -25.18 21.48 9.73
C THR A 60 -25.20 20.46 10.87
N THR A 61 -26.25 19.64 10.92
CA THR A 61 -26.16 18.41 11.65
C THR A 61 -24.90 17.78 11.09
N LYS A 62 -23.88 17.61 11.96
CA LYS A 62 -22.72 16.82 11.62
C LYS A 62 -23.27 15.46 11.19
N SER A 63 -23.57 15.33 9.92
CA SER A 63 -23.88 14.04 9.36
C SER A 63 -22.57 13.29 9.39
N VAL A 64 -22.44 12.46 10.43
CA VAL A 64 -21.79 11.19 10.35
C VAL A 64 -20.30 11.19 9.98
N ASP A 65 -19.51 12.00 10.66
CA ASP A 65 -18.12 11.62 10.95
C ASP A 65 -17.98 10.96 12.33
N GLN A 66 -19.10 10.55 12.94
CA GLN A 66 -19.12 9.89 14.26
C GLN A 66 -19.16 8.36 14.20
N PHE A 67 -18.91 7.72 13.06
CA PHE A 67 -18.79 6.26 13.00
C PHE A 67 -17.35 5.73 13.04
N VAL A 68 -16.35 6.58 13.19
CA VAL A 68 -14.95 6.11 13.32
C VAL A 68 -14.58 5.79 14.78
N ASP A 69 -15.36 6.24 15.78
CA ASP A 69 -14.96 6.17 17.19
C ASP A 69 -15.63 5.07 18.02
N GLN A 70 -16.36 4.12 17.44
CA GLN A 70 -17.02 3.09 18.24
C GLN A 70 -16.56 1.65 18.01
N VAL A 71 -15.45 1.42 17.34
CA VAL A 71 -14.69 0.20 17.61
C VAL A 71 -13.57 0.59 18.56
N GLN A 72 -13.90 0.76 19.83
CA GLN A 72 -12.90 0.76 20.89
C GLN A 72 -12.11 -0.53 20.73
N PRO A 73 -10.80 -0.48 20.39
CA PRO A 73 -10.00 -1.66 20.42
C PRO A 73 -10.03 -2.16 21.87
N THR A 74 -10.49 -3.38 22.07
CA THR A 74 -10.25 -4.10 23.32
C THR A 74 -8.81 -3.83 23.70
N THR A 75 -8.63 -3.15 24.81
CA THR A 75 -7.37 -2.73 25.46
C THR A 75 -6.15 -3.46 24.95
N PHE A 76 -5.53 -2.95 23.91
CA PHE A 76 -4.18 -3.32 23.56
C PHE A 76 -3.26 -2.61 24.56
N ILE A 77 -2.76 -3.38 25.53
CA ILE A 77 -1.64 -2.95 26.34
C ILE A 77 -0.48 -2.75 25.38
N CYS A 78 0.02 -1.53 25.27
CA CYS A 78 1.28 -1.27 24.59
C CYS A 78 2.36 -2.14 25.23
N LYS A 79 2.73 -3.22 24.62
CA LYS A 79 3.90 -4.03 25.02
C LYS A 79 5.23 -3.27 24.82
N THR A 80 5.17 -2.02 24.37
CA THR A 80 6.32 -1.18 24.08
C THR A 80 7.12 -0.79 25.31
N ASP A 81 6.52 -0.70 26.48
CA ASP A 81 7.23 -0.33 27.70
C ASP A 81 8.24 -1.40 28.13
N THR A 82 8.13 -2.62 27.62
CA THR A 82 9.02 -3.75 27.94
C THR A 82 9.99 -4.08 26.80
N LEU A 83 9.85 -3.51 25.62
CA LEU A 83 10.56 -3.94 24.40
C LEU A 83 11.58 -2.95 23.88
N ALA A 84 11.59 -1.70 24.35
CA ALA A 84 12.31 -0.67 23.64
C ALA A 84 13.59 -0.20 24.31
N PRO A 85 14.75 -0.54 23.77
CA PRO A 85 15.98 0.18 24.00
C PRO A 85 15.84 1.66 23.60
N ALA A 86 16.80 2.49 24.02
CA ALA A 86 16.82 3.94 23.78
C ALA A 86 16.60 4.37 22.33
N ALA A 87 16.86 3.51 21.34
CA ALA A 87 16.61 3.74 19.91
C ALA A 87 15.12 3.93 19.55
N TRP A 88 14.19 3.41 20.35
CA TRP A 88 12.74 3.56 20.14
C TRP A 88 12.17 4.86 20.73
N LYS A 89 12.97 5.58 21.53
CA LYS A 89 12.52 6.81 22.16
C LYS A 89 12.00 7.87 21.16
N PRO A 90 12.67 8.15 20.03
CA PRO A 90 12.15 9.07 19.02
C PRO A 90 10.80 8.64 18.46
N TYR A 91 10.58 7.35 18.27
CA TYR A 91 9.32 6.81 17.81
C TYR A 91 8.20 6.95 18.84
N GLN A 92 8.48 6.65 20.10
CA GLN A 92 7.51 6.84 21.18
C GLN A 92 7.15 8.31 21.37
N ASP A 93 8.13 9.20 21.28
CA ASP A 93 7.90 10.64 21.36
C ASP A 93 7.06 11.15 20.17
N TYR A 94 7.28 10.58 18.98
CA TYR A 94 6.45 10.83 17.80
C TYR A 94 5.02 10.33 17.96
N LEU A 95 4.80 9.14 18.48
CA LEU A 95 3.46 8.61 18.75
C LEU A 95 2.71 9.44 19.78
N LYS A 96 3.40 9.95 20.82
CA LYS A 96 2.84 10.87 21.80
C LYS A 96 2.40 12.20 21.17
N LEU A 97 3.21 12.74 20.26
CA LEU A 97 2.87 13.95 19.51
C LEU A 97 1.61 13.78 18.64
N ARG A 98 1.33 12.56 18.19
CA ARG A 98 0.12 12.23 17.42
C ARG A 98 -1.09 11.84 18.28
N ASN A 99 -1.04 11.96 19.60
CA ASN A 99 -2.05 11.44 20.53
C ASN A 99 -2.31 9.91 20.40
N ASN A 100 -1.37 9.17 19.87
CA ASN A 100 -1.47 7.74 19.61
C ASN A 100 -0.43 7.00 20.43
N ALA A 101 -0.63 6.88 21.73
CA ALA A 101 0.33 6.27 22.65
C ALA A 101 0.70 4.80 22.31
N CYS A 102 0.03 4.16 21.35
CA CYS A 102 0.22 2.74 21.03
C CYS A 102 0.05 2.38 19.58
N ASP A 103 0.50 3.22 18.66
CA ASP A 103 0.34 2.95 17.23
C ASP A 103 1.38 1.99 16.63
N MET A 104 2.00 1.14 17.47
CA MET A 104 2.64 -0.09 17.00
C MET A 104 1.64 -1.05 16.35
N ASN A 105 0.34 -0.79 16.47
CA ASN A 105 -0.76 -1.41 15.75
C ASN A 105 -1.02 -0.77 14.37
N PHE A 106 -0.01 -0.18 13.75
CA PHE A 106 -0.13 0.40 12.42
C PHE A 106 -0.62 -0.62 11.40
N TYR A 107 -0.25 -1.86 11.59
CA TYR A 107 -0.75 -2.98 10.82
C TYR A 107 -1.37 -4.00 11.74
N ARG A 108 -2.67 -3.94 11.91
CA ARG A 108 -3.45 -5.03 12.47
C ARG A 108 -4.49 -5.44 11.46
N PHE A 109 -4.84 -6.69 11.50
CA PHE A 109 -5.99 -7.18 10.76
C PHE A 109 -7.28 -6.78 11.51
N VAL A 110 -8.16 -6.05 10.83
CA VAL A 110 -9.51 -5.75 11.32
C VAL A 110 -10.50 -6.57 10.50
N PRO A 111 -11.18 -7.55 11.09
CA PRO A 111 -12.13 -8.39 10.37
C PRO A 111 -13.14 -7.55 9.60
N PHE A 112 -13.41 -7.94 8.37
CA PHE A 112 -14.46 -7.35 7.55
C PHE A 112 -15.68 -8.27 7.53
N GLU A 113 -16.86 -7.72 7.80
CA GLU A 113 -18.11 -8.49 7.78
C GLU A 113 -18.67 -8.50 6.36
N LEU A 114 -18.39 -9.59 5.64
CA LEU A 114 -18.91 -9.84 4.31
C LEU A 114 -20.37 -10.24 4.38
N THR A 115 -21.24 -9.53 3.67
CA THR A 115 -22.65 -9.92 3.50
C THR A 115 -22.86 -10.74 2.22
N VAL A 116 -23.96 -11.46 2.14
CA VAL A 116 -24.34 -12.18 0.93
C VAL A 116 -25.12 -11.22 0.01
N TYR A 117 -24.80 -11.24 -1.27
CA TYR A 117 -25.58 -10.51 -2.25
C TYR A 117 -26.95 -11.16 -2.44
N SER A 118 -28.01 -10.41 -2.19
CA SER A 118 -29.40 -10.86 -2.32
C SER A 118 -30.20 -10.18 -3.44
N GLY A 119 -29.51 -9.38 -4.29
CA GLY A 119 -30.13 -8.68 -5.39
C GLY A 119 -30.42 -9.57 -6.59
N THR A 120 -31.07 -8.99 -7.59
CA THR A 120 -31.51 -9.68 -8.81
C THR A 120 -30.59 -9.48 -10.02
N GLN A 121 -29.49 -8.68 -9.86
CA GLN A 121 -28.58 -8.44 -10.97
C GLN A 121 -27.89 -9.73 -11.39
N ILE A 122 -28.06 -10.11 -12.64
CA ILE A 122 -27.42 -11.28 -13.23
C ILE A 122 -26.00 -10.88 -13.66
N THR A 123 -25.00 -11.58 -13.15
CA THR A 123 -23.61 -11.45 -13.60
C THR A 123 -23.38 -12.27 -14.88
N THR A 124 -22.40 -11.85 -15.66
CA THR A 124 -21.96 -12.62 -16.84
C THR A 124 -21.54 -14.02 -16.44
N ALA A 125 -22.06 -15.03 -17.11
CA ALA A 125 -21.73 -16.44 -16.81
C ALA A 125 -20.23 -16.70 -17.03
N LYS A 126 -19.66 -17.64 -16.25
CA LYS A 126 -18.23 -18.01 -16.41
C LYS A 126 -17.91 -18.56 -17.79
N SER A 127 -18.86 -19.22 -18.45
CA SER A 127 -18.73 -19.72 -19.82
C SER A 127 -18.51 -18.61 -20.86
N ASP A 128 -18.96 -17.41 -20.57
CA ASP A 128 -18.91 -16.26 -21.48
C ASP A 128 -17.69 -15.37 -21.21
N LEU A 129 -16.88 -15.73 -20.22
CA LEU A 129 -15.60 -15.07 -19.91
C LEU A 129 -14.47 -15.67 -20.75
N LEU A 130 -13.41 -14.89 -20.89
CA LEU A 130 -12.13 -15.44 -21.39
C LEU A 130 -11.54 -16.40 -20.37
N SER A 131 -10.67 -17.31 -20.81
CA SER A 131 -9.88 -18.11 -19.89
C SER A 131 -8.99 -17.19 -19.04
N THR A 132 -8.77 -17.53 -17.77
CA THR A 132 -7.92 -16.74 -16.88
C THR A 132 -6.50 -16.57 -17.45
N GLU A 133 -6.01 -17.57 -18.19
CA GLU A 133 -4.71 -17.50 -18.87
C GLU A 133 -4.62 -16.33 -19.87
N SER A 134 -5.73 -15.93 -20.48
CA SER A 134 -5.77 -14.77 -21.39
C SER A 134 -5.50 -13.42 -20.68
N CYS A 135 -5.66 -13.38 -19.36
CA CYS A 135 -5.38 -12.20 -18.54
C CYS A 135 -4.00 -12.26 -17.86
N LYS A 136 -3.30 -13.37 -17.93
CA LYS A 136 -1.94 -13.51 -17.36
C LYS A 136 -0.91 -12.93 -18.33
N VAL A 137 -0.72 -11.60 -18.26
CA VAL A 137 0.35 -10.96 -19.03
C VAL A 137 1.71 -11.51 -18.60
N LYS A 138 2.51 -11.95 -19.58
CA LYS A 138 3.79 -12.63 -19.34
C LYS A 138 4.94 -11.66 -19.45
N LYS A 139 5.64 -11.41 -18.35
CA LYS A 139 6.82 -10.55 -18.34
C LYS A 139 7.98 -11.23 -19.07
N THR A 140 8.54 -10.53 -20.04
CA THR A 140 9.64 -11.01 -20.89
C THR A 140 10.88 -10.12 -20.84
N ASN A 141 10.78 -8.92 -20.28
CA ASN A 141 11.86 -7.94 -20.18
C ASN A 141 12.42 -7.85 -18.75
N SER A 142 13.55 -7.17 -18.58
CA SER A 142 14.03 -6.69 -17.28
C SER A 142 13.15 -5.55 -16.77
N GLY A 143 13.09 -5.34 -15.47
CA GLY A 143 12.28 -4.30 -14.82
C GLY A 143 11.35 -4.90 -13.76
N PRO A 144 10.43 -4.10 -13.18
CA PRO A 144 9.60 -4.53 -12.07
C PRO A 144 8.72 -5.73 -12.43
N MET A 145 8.47 -6.60 -11.47
CA MET A 145 7.59 -7.76 -11.66
C MET A 145 6.13 -7.32 -11.60
N LEU A 146 5.60 -6.92 -12.75
CA LEU A 146 4.22 -6.48 -12.96
C LEU A 146 3.35 -7.51 -13.68
N GLY A 147 3.95 -8.60 -14.14
CA GLY A 147 3.30 -9.69 -14.83
C GLY A 147 3.87 -11.05 -14.44
N PHE A 148 3.29 -12.11 -14.92
CA PHE A 148 3.73 -13.48 -14.62
C PHE A 148 5.07 -13.80 -15.29
N SER A 149 5.98 -14.42 -14.52
CA SER A 149 7.30 -14.85 -14.98
C SER A 149 7.60 -16.25 -14.46
N SER A 150 8.33 -17.03 -15.23
CA SER A 150 8.83 -18.33 -14.78
C SER A 150 9.89 -18.23 -13.67
N GLN A 151 10.48 -17.06 -13.50
CA GLN A 151 11.49 -16.80 -12.46
C GLN A 151 10.88 -16.26 -11.17
N GLN A 152 9.61 -15.84 -11.20
CA GLN A 152 8.93 -15.30 -10.05
C GLN A 152 8.63 -16.40 -9.02
N SER A 153 8.91 -16.11 -7.75
CA SER A 153 8.32 -16.87 -6.65
C SER A 153 6.84 -16.57 -6.56
N ASN A 154 6.00 -17.59 -6.57
CA ASN A 154 4.64 -17.45 -6.14
C ASN A 154 4.28 -18.58 -5.18
N LEU A 155 3.36 -18.29 -4.28
CA LEU A 155 2.86 -19.28 -3.35
C LEU A 155 1.79 -20.14 -4.03
N THR A 156 1.90 -21.44 -3.89
CA THR A 156 0.85 -22.37 -4.29
C THR A 156 -0.12 -22.58 -3.11
N PRO A 157 -1.33 -23.13 -3.33
CA PRO A 157 -2.26 -23.42 -2.24
C PRO A 157 -1.59 -24.26 -1.15
N TYR A 158 -1.75 -23.80 0.10
CA TYR A 158 -1.18 -24.42 1.31
C TYR A 158 0.35 -24.45 1.37
N SER A 159 1.05 -23.73 0.49
CA SER A 159 2.51 -23.62 0.58
C SER A 159 2.93 -22.89 1.86
N LYS A 160 4.12 -23.23 2.34
CA LYS A 160 4.71 -22.67 3.54
C LYS A 160 6.13 -22.21 3.22
N ALA A 161 6.28 -20.93 2.90
CA ALA A 161 7.60 -20.34 2.68
C ALA A 161 8.33 -20.20 4.01
N LYS A 162 9.64 -20.50 4.03
CA LYS A 162 10.48 -20.49 5.22
C LYS A 162 11.48 -19.35 5.16
N PHE A 163 11.42 -18.46 6.13
CA PHE A 163 12.31 -17.32 6.24
C PHE A 163 13.23 -17.49 7.44
N GLN A 164 14.54 -17.39 7.19
CA GLN A 164 15.56 -17.50 8.21
C GLN A 164 16.03 -16.11 8.65
N VAL A 165 15.78 -15.75 9.90
CA VAL A 165 16.37 -14.56 10.51
C VAL A 165 17.79 -14.84 10.91
N VAL A 166 18.69 -13.94 10.53
CA VAL A 166 20.12 -13.94 10.90
C VAL A 166 20.39 -12.71 11.77
N PRO A 167 20.29 -12.85 13.09
CA PRO A 167 20.50 -11.73 14.01
C PRO A 167 21.99 -11.59 14.28
N ILE A 168 22.55 -10.44 13.89
CA ILE A 168 24.00 -10.16 13.99
C ILE A 168 24.24 -9.00 14.93
N GLU A 169 25.16 -9.17 15.87
CA GLU A 169 25.80 -8.08 16.60
C GLU A 169 27.25 -7.93 16.17
N THR A 170 27.75 -6.70 16.14
CA THR A 170 29.11 -6.36 15.70
C THR A 170 29.98 -5.92 16.87
N THR A 171 31.29 -5.66 16.64
CA THR A 171 32.18 -5.21 17.70
C THR A 171 31.81 -3.83 18.26
N ASP A 172 31.18 -2.99 17.44
CA ASP A 172 30.75 -1.62 17.78
C ASP A 172 29.26 -1.52 18.21
N TYR A 173 28.47 -2.56 17.96
CA TYR A 173 27.03 -2.59 18.32
C TYR A 173 26.67 -3.95 18.94
N LYS A 174 26.78 -4.03 20.27
CA LYS A 174 26.40 -5.21 21.04
C LYS A 174 24.96 -5.12 21.49
N SER A 175 24.22 -6.22 21.38
CA SER A 175 22.87 -6.28 21.93
C SER A 175 22.88 -6.58 23.44
N THR A 176 21.95 -5.94 24.15
CA THR A 176 21.62 -6.27 25.55
C THR A 176 20.29 -7.01 25.65
N SER A 177 19.71 -7.41 24.51
CA SER A 177 18.40 -8.01 24.36
C SER A 177 18.48 -9.31 23.54
N THR A 178 17.35 -9.85 23.13
CA THR A 178 17.29 -11.00 22.23
C THR A 178 16.62 -10.63 20.92
N PRO A 179 16.95 -11.31 19.79
CA PRO A 179 16.30 -11.04 18.50
C PRO A 179 14.78 -11.12 18.58
N LYS A 180 14.24 -12.07 19.34
CA LYS A 180 12.80 -12.21 19.52
C LYS A 180 12.16 -11.04 20.26
N LYS A 181 12.85 -10.47 21.26
CA LYS A 181 12.37 -9.27 21.94
C LYS A 181 12.40 -8.05 21.02
N ASP A 182 13.45 -7.92 20.23
CA ASP A 182 13.69 -6.74 19.40
C ASP A 182 12.80 -6.75 18.15
N TYR A 183 12.60 -7.91 17.52
CA TYR A 183 11.99 -8.04 16.21
C TYR A 183 10.80 -9.00 16.14
N GLY A 184 10.46 -9.73 17.21
CA GLY A 184 9.41 -10.75 17.18
C GLY A 184 8.09 -10.20 16.64
N HIS A 185 7.70 -9.00 17.04
CA HIS A 185 6.48 -8.34 16.59
C HIS A 185 6.47 -7.99 15.08
N TYR A 186 7.64 -7.78 14.47
CA TYR A 186 7.76 -7.60 13.00
C TYR A 186 7.37 -8.89 12.28
N PHE A 187 7.87 -10.00 12.77
CA PHE A 187 7.67 -11.30 12.16
C PHE A 187 6.28 -11.87 12.47
N GLU A 188 5.76 -11.65 13.67
CA GLU A 188 4.37 -11.96 14.01
C GLU A 188 3.39 -11.23 13.08
N LEU A 189 3.68 -9.95 12.74
CA LEU A 189 2.91 -9.21 11.76
C LEU A 189 3.03 -9.84 10.38
N LEU A 190 4.23 -10.16 9.92
CA LEU A 190 4.49 -10.77 8.60
C LEU A 190 3.72 -12.08 8.43
N GLU A 191 3.77 -12.97 9.43
CA GLU A 191 3.03 -14.23 9.41
C GLU A 191 1.51 -14.00 9.44
N SER A 192 1.04 -13.10 10.31
CA SER A 192 -0.37 -12.74 10.40
C SER A 192 -0.87 -12.12 9.09
N TRP A 193 -0.03 -11.29 8.46
CA TRP A 193 -0.38 -10.58 7.24
C TRP A 193 -0.63 -11.57 6.08
N VAL A 194 0.30 -12.48 5.82
CA VAL A 194 0.11 -13.47 4.75
C VAL A 194 -1.05 -14.41 5.06
N LYS A 195 -1.19 -14.86 6.32
CA LYS A 195 -2.31 -15.70 6.75
C LYS A 195 -3.67 -15.06 6.43
N ASN A 196 -3.80 -13.76 6.57
CA ASN A 196 -5.06 -13.06 6.33
C ASN A 196 -5.25 -12.66 4.86
N ASN A 197 -4.16 -12.42 4.11
CA ASN A 197 -4.23 -12.04 2.70
C ASN A 197 -4.24 -13.23 1.74
N SER A 198 -3.72 -14.41 2.15
CA SER A 198 -3.73 -15.60 1.31
C SER A 198 -5.07 -16.33 1.43
N ASP A 199 -5.95 -16.13 0.47
CA ASP A 199 -7.22 -16.85 0.38
C ASP A 199 -7.02 -18.34 0.07
N ASN A 200 -5.88 -18.71 -0.53
CA ASN A 200 -5.53 -20.08 -0.84
C ASN A 200 -4.84 -20.86 0.30
N GLY A 201 -4.72 -20.23 1.50
CA GLY A 201 -4.20 -20.87 2.71
C GLY A 201 -2.67 -20.96 2.80
N SER A 202 -1.92 -20.28 1.94
CA SER A 202 -0.47 -20.19 2.04
C SER A 202 -0.03 -19.41 3.26
N SER A 203 1.15 -19.67 3.77
CA SER A 203 1.69 -19.08 4.99
C SER A 203 3.20 -18.87 4.90
N PHE A 204 3.72 -18.01 5.78
CA PHE A 204 5.15 -17.90 6.05
C PHE A 204 5.48 -18.59 7.38
N GLU A 205 6.68 -19.12 7.48
CA GLU A 205 7.30 -19.58 8.72
C GLU A 205 8.58 -18.80 8.93
N VAL A 206 8.67 -18.08 10.04
CA VAL A 206 9.86 -17.30 10.36
C VAL A 206 10.65 -17.97 11.48
N ARG A 207 11.87 -18.37 11.19
CA ARG A 207 12.80 -18.98 12.16
C ARG A 207 13.70 -17.88 12.74
N ILE A 208 13.60 -17.65 14.04
CA ILE A 208 14.34 -16.61 14.76
C ILE A 208 15.25 -17.29 15.79
N PRO A 209 16.59 -17.16 15.69
CA PRO A 209 17.51 -17.63 16.73
C PRO A 209 17.30 -16.91 18.06
N ASP A 210 17.57 -17.60 19.17
CA ASP A 210 17.39 -17.06 20.53
C ASP A 210 18.37 -15.95 20.89
N LYS A 211 19.53 -15.89 20.21
CA LYS A 211 20.62 -14.96 20.51
C LYS A 211 21.15 -14.31 19.24
N TYR A 212 21.69 -13.11 19.41
CA TYR A 212 22.52 -12.50 18.38
C TYR A 212 23.83 -13.30 18.20
N ILE A 213 24.25 -13.40 16.96
CA ILE A 213 25.52 -14.02 16.56
C ILE A 213 26.57 -12.94 16.51
N THR A 214 27.70 -13.16 17.17
CA THR A 214 28.77 -12.18 17.19
C THR A 214 29.54 -12.19 15.88
N PHE A 215 29.49 -11.08 15.18
CA PHE A 215 30.32 -10.79 14.02
C PHE A 215 31.54 -9.98 14.47
N ASN A 216 32.73 -10.59 14.40
CA ASN A 216 33.96 -10.02 14.94
C ASN A 216 34.56 -8.91 14.07
N LYS A 217 33.73 -8.10 13.43
CA LYS A 217 34.10 -6.90 12.67
C LYS A 217 33.22 -5.73 13.09
N SER A 218 33.70 -4.52 12.83
CA SER A 218 32.93 -3.29 13.03
C SER A 218 32.08 -3.01 11.77
N LEU A 219 30.88 -2.47 11.91
CA LEU A 219 30.12 -1.94 10.77
C LEU A 219 30.88 -0.80 10.08
N LYS A 220 31.71 -0.06 10.80
CA LYS A 220 32.53 1.03 10.27
C LYS A 220 33.67 0.56 9.36
N ASP A 221 34.04 -0.72 9.41
CA ASP A 221 35.04 -1.30 8.51
C ASP A 221 34.51 -1.45 7.07
N TYR A 222 33.19 -1.39 6.90
CA TYR A 222 32.52 -1.44 5.61
C TYR A 222 32.02 -0.05 5.23
N LYS A 223 32.48 0.48 4.11
CA LYS A 223 32.03 1.74 3.56
C LYS A 223 30.86 1.49 2.59
N ASN A 224 29.93 2.43 2.53
CA ASN A 224 28.83 2.38 1.55
C ASN A 224 28.03 1.07 1.58
N ILE A 225 27.79 0.50 2.77
CA ILE A 225 26.97 -0.70 2.94
C ILE A 225 25.51 -0.39 2.57
N ASP A 226 25.09 0.85 2.90
CA ASP A 226 23.77 1.35 2.58
C ASP A 226 23.75 1.92 1.17
N THR A 227 23.21 1.15 0.26
CA THR A 227 22.87 1.64 -1.08
C THR A 227 21.45 1.27 -1.37
N HIS A 228 20.56 2.23 -1.19
CA HIS A 228 19.13 2.11 -1.45
C HIS A 228 18.81 1.64 -2.88
N ASN A 229 19.77 1.71 -3.80
CA ASN A 229 19.49 1.52 -5.21
C ASN A 229 20.29 0.41 -5.92
N LYS A 230 21.41 -0.07 -5.37
CA LYS A 230 22.19 -1.18 -5.95
C LYS A 230 23.19 -1.75 -4.93
N PRO A 231 23.39 -3.07 -4.88
CA PRO A 231 24.43 -3.63 -4.04
C PRO A 231 25.81 -3.16 -4.50
N THR A 232 26.53 -2.45 -3.63
CA THR A 232 27.96 -2.13 -3.88
C THR A 232 28.82 -3.38 -3.68
N PRO A 233 30.03 -3.42 -4.26
CA PRO A 233 30.98 -4.50 -3.96
C PRO A 233 31.23 -4.67 -2.46
N GLU A 234 31.30 -3.57 -1.70
CA GLU A 234 31.47 -3.55 -0.25
C GLU A 234 30.25 -4.11 0.48
N GLY A 235 29.03 -3.75 0.06
CA GLY A 235 27.80 -4.30 0.60
C GLY A 235 27.66 -5.79 0.30
N GLN A 236 28.02 -6.22 -0.90
CA GLN A 236 28.07 -7.65 -1.25
C GLN A 236 29.08 -8.42 -0.40
N GLN A 237 30.25 -7.84 -0.17
CA GLN A 237 31.28 -8.46 0.68
C GLN A 237 30.82 -8.52 2.14
N PHE A 238 30.19 -7.45 2.64
CA PHE A 238 29.58 -7.44 3.96
C PHE A 238 28.58 -8.60 4.16
N HIS A 239 27.66 -8.78 3.21
CA HIS A 239 26.68 -9.88 3.27
C HIS A 239 27.34 -11.26 3.26
N LYS A 240 28.37 -11.46 2.43
CA LYS A 240 29.14 -12.72 2.40
C LYS A 240 29.85 -12.99 3.71
N ASP A 241 30.55 -12.00 4.25
CA ASP A 241 31.28 -12.12 5.50
C ASP A 241 30.34 -12.41 6.68
N LEU A 242 29.18 -11.75 6.68
CA LEU A 242 28.18 -11.89 7.70
C LEU A 242 27.53 -13.29 7.69
N ILE A 243 27.15 -13.79 6.52
CA ILE A 243 26.57 -15.13 6.40
C ILE A 243 27.61 -16.20 6.73
N ALA A 244 28.87 -16.04 6.30
CA ALA A 244 29.93 -16.96 6.66
C ALA A 244 30.17 -17.01 8.19
N ALA A 245 29.97 -15.90 8.91
CA ALA A 245 30.04 -15.87 10.36
C ALA A 245 28.83 -16.53 11.04
N ALA A 246 27.66 -16.49 10.40
CA ALA A 246 26.43 -17.07 10.93
C ALA A 246 26.29 -18.57 10.64
N ASP A 247 26.86 -19.04 9.53
CA ASP A 247 26.74 -20.41 9.01
C ASP A 247 27.05 -21.52 10.04
N PRO A 248 28.05 -21.41 10.92
CA PRO A 248 28.26 -22.41 11.95
C PRO A 248 27.17 -22.51 13.04
N PHE A 249 26.24 -21.56 13.08
CA PHE A 249 25.25 -21.42 14.15
C PHE A 249 23.80 -21.51 13.66
N ILE A 250 23.57 -21.47 12.35
CA ILE A 250 22.25 -21.46 11.73
C ILE A 250 22.18 -22.55 10.66
N ASP A 251 21.16 -23.38 10.75
CA ASP A 251 20.77 -24.31 9.68
C ASP A 251 19.94 -23.56 8.63
N PHE A 252 20.51 -23.36 7.46
CA PHE A 252 19.87 -22.71 6.32
C PHE A 252 19.07 -23.68 5.43
N SER A 253 18.96 -24.96 5.79
CA SER A 253 18.25 -25.93 4.96
C SER A 253 16.78 -25.56 4.70
N GLY A 254 16.39 -25.68 3.44
CA GLY A 254 15.00 -25.40 3.00
C GLY A 254 14.55 -23.96 3.20
N ASN A 255 15.49 -23.02 3.26
CA ASN A 255 15.21 -21.61 3.41
C ASN A 255 14.89 -20.94 2.08
N ASP A 256 13.86 -20.09 2.05
CA ASP A 256 13.39 -19.35 0.88
C ASP A 256 13.86 -17.88 0.88
N LEU A 257 14.09 -17.29 2.06
CA LEU A 257 14.54 -15.92 2.22
C LEU A 257 15.40 -15.80 3.48
N ILE A 258 16.54 -15.11 3.38
CA ILE A 258 17.38 -14.73 4.52
C ILE A 258 17.03 -13.30 4.92
N ILE A 259 16.76 -13.08 6.22
CA ILE A 259 16.47 -11.76 6.78
C ILE A 259 17.52 -11.44 7.84
N VAL A 260 18.42 -10.52 7.51
CA VAL A 260 19.42 -10.04 8.46
C VAL A 260 18.82 -8.95 9.33
N VAL A 261 19.01 -9.07 10.63
CA VAL A 261 18.66 -8.04 11.61
C VAL A 261 19.86 -7.71 12.48
N VAL A 262 19.94 -6.47 12.91
CA VAL A 262 21.01 -5.94 13.76
C VAL A 262 20.44 -5.38 15.07
N PRO A 263 21.24 -5.18 16.11
CA PRO A 263 20.74 -4.57 17.34
C PRO A 263 20.04 -3.23 17.08
N PRO A 264 18.94 -2.93 17.78
CA PRO A 264 18.10 -1.76 17.54
C PRO A 264 18.79 -0.40 17.63
N GLN A 265 19.97 -0.32 18.24
CA GLN A 265 20.77 0.90 18.33
C GLN A 265 21.61 1.19 17.07
N VAL A 266 21.65 0.28 16.11
CA VAL A 266 22.35 0.53 14.83
C VAL A 266 21.58 1.59 14.07
N ASN A 267 22.28 2.65 13.67
CA ASN A 267 21.68 3.74 12.92
C ASN A 267 21.43 3.29 11.47
N GLN A 268 20.26 3.58 10.97
CA GLN A 268 19.85 3.30 9.60
C GLN A 268 20.80 3.93 8.55
N ASN A 269 21.45 5.03 8.87
CA ASN A 269 22.47 5.63 8.00
C ASN A 269 23.74 4.78 7.84
N LEU A 270 23.95 3.81 8.74
CA LEU A 270 25.07 2.87 8.64
C LEU A 270 24.69 1.61 7.88
N LEU A 271 23.47 1.15 8.06
CA LEU A 271 22.95 -0.07 7.46
C LEU A 271 21.45 0.14 7.21
N GLY A 272 21.07 0.50 6.01
CA GLY A 272 19.67 0.71 5.62
C GLY A 272 18.88 -0.59 5.58
N THR A 273 17.56 -0.47 5.58
CA THR A 273 16.68 -1.55 5.14
C THR A 273 16.84 -1.70 3.64
N ASN A 274 17.25 -2.89 3.19
CA ASN A 274 17.67 -3.10 1.82
C ASN A 274 17.19 -4.48 1.32
N PRO A 275 16.36 -4.52 0.26
CA PRO A 275 15.87 -5.75 -0.34
C PRO A 275 16.87 -6.42 -1.29
N TRP A 276 17.99 -5.75 -1.58
CA TRP A 276 18.96 -6.24 -2.56
C TRP A 276 19.93 -7.22 -1.92
N GLY A 277 19.73 -8.50 -2.23
CA GLY A 277 20.64 -9.55 -1.84
C GLY A 277 21.85 -9.65 -2.76
N THR A 278 22.90 -10.31 -2.24
CA THR A 278 23.92 -10.89 -3.06
C THR A 278 23.86 -12.40 -2.92
N GLN A 279 24.37 -13.10 -3.92
CA GLN A 279 24.53 -14.55 -3.73
C GLN A 279 25.46 -14.82 -2.54
N VAL A 280 24.93 -15.55 -1.56
CA VAL A 280 25.68 -16.05 -0.43
C VAL A 280 25.72 -17.57 -0.45
N THR A 281 26.79 -18.16 0.06
CA THR A 281 26.96 -19.62 0.11
C THR A 281 27.12 -20.04 1.55
N THR A 282 26.40 -21.09 1.95
CA THR A 282 26.47 -21.75 3.25
C THR A 282 26.80 -23.22 3.05
N GLN A 283 26.87 -23.98 4.15
CA GLN A 283 27.05 -25.43 4.09
C GLN A 283 25.90 -26.15 3.37
N GLU A 284 24.67 -25.58 3.41
CA GLU A 284 23.48 -26.16 2.80
C GLU A 284 23.26 -25.74 1.34
N GLY A 285 23.98 -24.72 0.85
CA GLY A 285 23.86 -24.28 -0.52
C GLY A 285 24.03 -22.79 -0.76
N SER A 286 23.57 -22.35 -1.92
CA SER A 286 23.66 -20.95 -2.32
C SER A 286 22.28 -20.30 -2.31
N PHE A 287 22.19 -19.10 -1.75
CA PHE A 287 20.98 -18.31 -1.57
C PHE A 287 21.11 -16.97 -2.30
N TRP A 288 20.01 -16.53 -2.93
CA TRP A 288 19.95 -15.27 -3.69
C TRP A 288 19.01 -14.25 -3.06
N ARG A 289 18.02 -14.73 -2.30
CA ARG A 289 17.02 -13.86 -1.67
C ARG A 289 17.47 -13.46 -0.29
N PHE A 290 17.67 -12.16 -0.15
CA PHE A 290 18.28 -11.58 1.01
C PHE A 290 17.62 -10.24 1.32
N LEU A 291 17.36 -9.99 2.59
CA LEU A 291 16.79 -8.76 3.08
C LEU A 291 17.53 -8.34 4.35
N THR A 292 17.97 -7.10 4.42
CA THR A 292 18.50 -6.50 5.64
C THR A 292 17.44 -5.59 6.25
N ILE A 293 17.14 -5.76 7.51
CA ILE A 293 16.23 -4.91 8.28
C ILE A 293 17.01 -4.22 9.40
N THR A 294 16.96 -2.91 9.40
CA THR A 294 17.40 -2.10 10.52
C THR A 294 16.19 -1.56 11.27
N PRO A 295 16.35 -1.27 12.56
CA PRO A 295 15.33 -0.55 13.28
C PRO A 295 15.13 0.80 12.62
N PHE A 296 13.91 1.15 12.55
CA PHE A 296 13.39 2.31 11.90
C PHE A 296 14.07 3.62 12.35
N ASP A 297 14.50 4.44 11.40
CA ASP A 297 14.94 5.82 11.64
C ASP A 297 13.92 6.82 11.06
N PHE A 298 13.22 7.52 11.97
CA PHE A 298 12.27 8.58 11.62
C PHE A 298 12.92 9.87 11.13
N THR A 299 14.24 9.97 11.14
CA THR A 299 14.95 11.22 10.91
C THR A 299 15.28 11.49 9.45
N ASN A 300 15.16 10.50 8.56
CA ASN A 300 15.67 10.56 7.19
C ASN A 300 14.63 10.61 6.07
N GLY A 301 13.57 11.36 6.23
CA GLY A 301 12.63 11.61 5.13
C GLY A 301 11.53 10.55 4.94
N TRP A 302 11.68 9.38 5.53
CA TRP A 302 10.63 8.37 5.72
C TRP A 302 9.83 8.68 6.99
N GLY A 303 9.81 9.92 7.38
CA GLY A 303 9.26 10.40 8.63
C GLY A 303 7.76 10.19 8.75
N PRO A 304 7.18 10.83 9.76
CA PRO A 304 5.79 10.66 10.18
C PRO A 304 4.73 10.81 9.09
N ASN A 305 5.08 11.41 7.99
CA ASN A 305 4.18 11.63 6.86
C ASN A 305 4.34 10.60 5.74
N SER A 306 5.32 9.71 5.81
CA SER A 306 5.57 8.72 4.75
C SER A 306 4.58 7.56 4.73
N GLY A 307 3.81 7.37 5.80
CA GLY A 307 2.90 6.23 5.92
C GLY A 307 3.56 4.91 6.32
N PHE A 308 4.88 4.77 6.13
CA PHE A 308 5.62 3.56 6.51
C PHE A 308 6.20 3.63 7.91
N ILE A 309 6.07 2.54 8.63
CA ILE A 309 6.73 2.29 9.91
C ILE A 309 7.35 0.90 9.88
N GLY A 310 8.30 0.66 10.75
CA GLY A 310 9.17 -0.52 10.76
C GLY A 310 8.54 -1.84 10.31
N PRO A 311 7.49 -2.37 10.97
CA PRO A 311 6.86 -3.63 10.55
C PRO A 311 6.23 -3.58 9.15
N GLN A 312 5.72 -2.44 8.71
CA GLN A 312 5.18 -2.25 7.37
C GLN A 312 6.29 -2.19 6.33
N LEU A 313 7.40 -1.54 6.66
CA LEU A 313 8.58 -1.52 5.82
C LEU A 313 9.11 -2.95 5.59
N LEU A 314 9.12 -3.80 6.64
CA LEU A 314 9.47 -5.21 6.46
C LEU A 314 8.55 -5.89 5.44
N LEU A 315 7.23 -5.66 5.50
CA LEU A 315 6.30 -6.22 4.51
C LEU A 315 6.59 -5.72 3.11
N HIS A 316 6.84 -4.43 2.92
CA HIS A 316 7.18 -3.83 1.64
C HIS A 316 8.47 -4.43 1.05
N GLU A 317 9.55 -4.38 1.81
CA GLU A 317 10.87 -4.87 1.38
C GLU A 317 10.92 -6.39 1.17
N MET A 318 10.12 -7.15 1.94
CA MET A 318 9.98 -8.57 1.72
C MET A 318 9.34 -8.88 0.36
N HIS A 319 8.38 -8.05 -0.08
CA HIS A 319 7.78 -8.25 -1.41
C HIS A 319 8.74 -7.94 -2.54
N HIS A 320 9.65 -6.98 -2.38
CA HIS A 320 10.78 -6.81 -3.28
C HIS A 320 11.69 -8.05 -3.28
N SER A 321 12.13 -8.49 -2.12
CA SER A 321 13.14 -9.56 -2.01
C SER A 321 12.62 -10.94 -2.38
N TYR A 322 11.36 -11.24 -2.06
CA TYR A 322 10.80 -12.58 -2.24
C TYR A 322 10.02 -12.73 -3.55
N PHE A 323 9.28 -11.70 -3.96
CA PHE A 323 8.43 -11.73 -5.15
C PHE A 323 8.98 -10.93 -6.34
N ASP A 324 10.12 -10.24 -6.18
CA ASP A 324 10.71 -9.34 -7.19
C ASP A 324 9.77 -8.19 -7.62
N PHE A 325 8.85 -7.76 -6.75
CA PHE A 325 7.97 -6.65 -7.06
C PHE A 325 8.76 -5.34 -7.15
N GLY A 326 8.37 -4.46 -8.07
CA GLY A 326 8.84 -3.08 -8.12
C GLY A 326 7.94 -2.15 -7.31
N ASP A 327 8.40 -0.92 -7.11
CA ASP A 327 7.54 0.14 -6.62
C ASP A 327 6.52 0.55 -7.68
N HIS A 328 5.32 0.96 -7.24
CA HIS A 328 4.29 1.43 -8.16
C HIS A 328 4.40 2.94 -8.45
N GLY A 329 5.27 3.64 -7.70
CA GLY A 329 5.54 5.06 -7.86
C GLY A 329 4.36 5.99 -7.56
N ASP A 330 4.52 7.26 -7.86
CA ASP A 330 3.54 8.32 -7.57
C ASP A 330 2.24 8.18 -8.38
N GLY A 331 2.23 7.36 -9.43
CA GLY A 331 1.06 7.11 -10.26
C GLY A 331 -0.15 6.63 -9.48
N MET A 332 0.09 5.80 -8.47
CA MET A 332 -0.94 5.19 -7.61
C MET A 332 -1.33 6.05 -6.39
N GLY A 333 -0.56 7.08 -6.03
CA GLY A 333 -0.78 7.81 -4.79
C GLY A 333 -0.61 6.91 -3.57
N GLY A 334 -1.57 6.91 -2.66
CA GLY A 334 -1.55 6.06 -1.45
C GLY A 334 -2.04 4.62 -1.64
N TRP A 335 -2.27 4.16 -2.87
CA TRP A 335 -2.82 2.83 -3.16
C TRP A 335 -1.74 1.78 -3.44
N GLY A 336 -1.84 0.65 -2.75
CA GLY A 336 -0.92 -0.48 -2.87
C GLY A 336 0.28 -0.39 -1.92
N LEU A 337 0.58 -1.48 -1.21
CA LEU A 337 1.73 -1.56 -0.30
C LEU A 337 3.05 -1.22 -0.99
N MET A 338 3.14 -1.50 -2.29
CA MET A 338 4.32 -1.19 -3.11
C MET A 338 4.34 0.25 -3.65
N SER A 339 3.44 1.13 -3.20
CA SER A 339 3.46 2.56 -3.52
C SER A 339 4.02 3.37 -2.35
N LEU A 340 4.70 4.47 -2.66
CA LEU A 340 5.28 5.38 -1.68
C LEU A 340 4.60 6.77 -1.81
N PRO A 341 3.98 7.31 -0.77
CA PRO A 341 3.68 6.76 0.56
C PRO A 341 2.41 5.91 0.55
N SER A 342 2.48 4.65 0.99
CA SER A 342 1.30 3.79 1.07
C SER A 342 0.63 3.85 2.46
N VAL A 343 -0.68 3.80 2.46
CA VAL A 343 -1.50 3.62 3.66
C VAL A 343 -2.43 2.41 3.52
N THR A 344 -2.26 1.63 2.45
CA THR A 344 -3.12 0.50 2.09
C THR A 344 -2.35 -0.80 2.01
N ASP A 345 -3.07 -1.89 1.92
CA ASP A 345 -2.58 -3.24 1.66
C ASP A 345 -2.13 -3.40 0.19
N LEU A 346 -1.56 -4.56 -0.18
CA LEU A 346 -1.25 -4.86 -1.58
C LEU A 346 -2.47 -4.67 -2.48
N LEU A 347 -2.22 -4.23 -3.70
CA LEU A 347 -3.20 -4.28 -4.77
C LEU A 347 -3.64 -5.74 -5.03
N GLY A 348 -4.87 -5.92 -5.47
CA GLY A 348 -5.37 -7.26 -5.80
C GLY A 348 -4.55 -7.97 -6.86
N TRP A 349 -3.99 -7.23 -7.83
CA TRP A 349 -3.10 -7.80 -8.83
C TRP A 349 -1.79 -8.32 -8.24
N ASP A 350 -1.17 -7.59 -7.31
CA ASP A 350 0.03 -8.04 -6.62
C ASP A 350 -0.26 -9.31 -5.79
N LYS A 351 -1.42 -9.36 -5.13
CA LYS A 351 -1.88 -10.55 -4.40
C LYS A 351 -2.03 -11.76 -5.34
N TYR A 352 -2.50 -11.53 -6.57
CA TYR A 352 -2.61 -12.58 -7.57
C TYR A 352 -1.24 -13.05 -8.07
N LEU A 353 -0.33 -12.12 -8.35
CA LEU A 353 1.05 -12.44 -8.73
C LEU A 353 1.79 -13.19 -7.62
N ALA A 354 1.60 -12.82 -6.36
CA ALA A 354 2.18 -13.49 -5.20
C ALA A 354 1.59 -14.89 -4.96
N GLY A 355 0.47 -15.23 -5.61
CA GLY A 355 -0.23 -16.49 -5.40
C GLY A 355 -1.13 -16.49 -4.16
N TYR A 356 -1.47 -15.32 -3.59
CA TYR A 356 -2.46 -15.22 -2.52
C TYR A 356 -3.89 -15.41 -3.03
N TYR A 357 -4.15 -15.06 -4.29
CA TYR A 357 -5.39 -15.33 -5.00
C TYR A 357 -5.20 -16.46 -6.01
N SER A 358 -6.23 -17.25 -6.20
CA SER A 358 -6.27 -18.32 -7.19
C SER A 358 -6.92 -17.85 -8.50
N ASP A 359 -6.73 -18.60 -9.57
CA ASP A 359 -7.39 -18.35 -10.87
C ASP A 359 -8.92 -18.28 -10.77
N GLN A 360 -9.51 -18.96 -9.79
CA GLN A 360 -10.97 -18.97 -9.57
C GLN A 360 -11.52 -17.60 -9.11
N GLN A 361 -10.66 -16.76 -8.52
CA GLN A 361 -11.01 -15.45 -8.02
C GLN A 361 -10.85 -14.34 -9.07
N ILE A 362 -10.45 -14.70 -10.29
CA ILE A 362 -10.20 -13.80 -11.40
C ILE A 362 -11.27 -13.95 -12.48
N ARG A 363 -11.89 -12.84 -12.86
CA ARG A 363 -12.80 -12.76 -14.02
C ARG A 363 -12.07 -12.10 -15.17
N CYS A 364 -11.65 -12.87 -16.15
CA CYS A 364 -11.02 -12.35 -17.36
C CYS A 364 -12.11 -11.95 -18.37
N LEU A 365 -12.23 -10.65 -18.59
CA LEU A 365 -13.38 -10.09 -19.30
C LEU A 365 -13.18 -10.08 -20.84
N PRO A 366 -14.19 -10.48 -21.62
CA PRO A 366 -14.17 -10.36 -23.08
C PRO A 366 -14.39 -8.90 -23.51
N SER A 367 -14.24 -8.65 -24.81
CA SER A 367 -14.58 -7.33 -25.39
C SER A 367 -16.09 -7.03 -25.39
N ALA A 368 -16.94 -8.03 -25.21
CA ALA A 368 -18.38 -7.86 -25.11
C ALA A 368 -18.75 -7.25 -23.75
N LYS A 369 -19.96 -6.69 -23.67
CA LYS A 369 -20.51 -6.20 -22.40
C LYS A 369 -20.49 -7.29 -21.34
N SER A 370 -19.95 -6.97 -20.17
CA SER A 370 -19.81 -7.89 -19.04
C SER A 370 -20.26 -7.25 -17.75
N ILE A 371 -20.85 -8.05 -16.86
CA ILE A 371 -21.25 -7.66 -15.51
C ILE A 371 -20.55 -8.58 -14.50
N SER A 372 -19.87 -8.01 -13.52
CA SER A 372 -19.11 -8.74 -12.51
C SER A 372 -19.50 -8.32 -11.11
N LEU A 373 -19.70 -9.29 -10.22
CA LEU A 373 -19.75 -9.07 -8.78
C LEU A 373 -18.36 -9.32 -8.20
N LEU A 374 -17.76 -8.29 -7.62
CA LEU A 374 -16.42 -8.35 -7.03
C LEU A 374 -16.54 -8.32 -5.51
N THR A 375 -16.01 -9.35 -4.87
CA THR A 375 -15.91 -9.44 -3.42
C THR A 375 -14.84 -8.47 -2.92
N PRO A 376 -15.05 -7.76 -1.80
CA PRO A 376 -14.06 -6.85 -1.24
C PRO A 376 -12.69 -7.50 -1.03
N ASN A 377 -11.64 -6.76 -1.40
CA ASN A 377 -10.26 -7.22 -1.27
C ASN A 377 -9.83 -7.55 0.16
N VAL A 378 -10.51 -6.99 1.16
CA VAL A 378 -10.27 -7.20 2.61
C VAL A 378 -11.02 -8.40 3.19
N ALA A 379 -12.01 -8.94 2.46
CA ALA A 379 -12.76 -10.11 2.89
C ALA A 379 -12.01 -11.39 2.55
N LYS A 380 -11.84 -12.30 3.50
CA LYS A 380 -11.31 -13.65 3.21
C LYS A 380 -12.40 -14.48 2.52
N SER A 381 -12.20 -14.81 1.26
CA SER A 381 -13.21 -15.49 0.43
C SER A 381 -12.59 -16.11 -0.81
N GLN A 382 -13.18 -17.22 -1.28
CA GLN A 382 -12.85 -17.85 -2.58
C GLN A 382 -13.67 -17.28 -3.76
N ASN A 383 -14.54 -16.30 -3.50
CA ASN A 383 -15.31 -15.65 -4.56
C ASN A 383 -14.42 -14.72 -5.39
N GLU A 384 -14.94 -14.28 -6.53
CA GLU A 384 -14.23 -13.41 -7.46
C GLU A 384 -13.81 -12.09 -6.77
N LYS A 385 -12.54 -11.76 -6.90
CA LYS A 385 -11.88 -10.57 -6.32
C LYS A 385 -11.54 -9.52 -7.37
N LEU A 386 -11.11 -9.98 -8.54
CA LEU A 386 -10.65 -9.12 -9.63
C LEU A 386 -11.46 -9.37 -10.90
N ALA A 387 -11.79 -8.28 -11.59
CA ALA A 387 -12.10 -8.32 -12.99
C ALA A 387 -10.93 -7.72 -13.78
N VAL A 388 -10.48 -8.43 -14.81
CA VAL A 388 -9.30 -8.04 -15.59
C VAL A 388 -9.69 -7.95 -17.06
N ILE A 389 -9.31 -6.86 -17.71
CA ILE A 389 -9.53 -6.62 -19.13
C ILE A 389 -8.18 -6.70 -19.84
N PRO A 390 -7.93 -7.69 -20.68
CA PRO A 390 -6.71 -7.74 -21.49
C PRO A 390 -6.81 -6.71 -22.62
N ILE A 391 -5.90 -5.76 -22.67
CA ILE A 391 -5.84 -4.73 -23.73
C ILE A 391 -4.97 -5.23 -24.88
N ASN A 392 -3.79 -5.73 -24.55
CA ASN A 392 -2.87 -6.39 -25.48
C ASN A 392 -1.94 -7.34 -24.70
N SER A 393 -0.86 -7.82 -25.32
CA SER A 393 0.10 -8.75 -24.70
C SER A 393 0.86 -8.18 -23.50
N SER A 394 0.88 -6.85 -23.31
CA SER A 394 1.65 -6.18 -22.26
C SER A 394 0.82 -5.28 -21.35
N LYS A 395 -0.47 -5.07 -21.68
CA LYS A 395 -1.32 -4.16 -20.93
C LYS A 395 -2.64 -4.79 -20.53
N ILE A 396 -3.03 -4.56 -19.28
CA ILE A 396 -4.31 -4.95 -18.72
C ILE A 396 -4.91 -3.80 -17.91
N ILE A 397 -6.24 -3.78 -17.80
CA ILE A 397 -6.93 -3.01 -16.76
C ILE A 397 -7.39 -3.96 -15.68
N VAL A 398 -7.13 -3.62 -14.43
CA VAL A 398 -7.56 -4.35 -13.25
C VAL A 398 -8.64 -3.56 -12.52
N ILE A 399 -9.64 -4.25 -12.04
CA ILE A 399 -10.79 -3.71 -11.33
C ILE A 399 -10.99 -4.53 -10.07
N GLU A 400 -10.99 -3.88 -8.91
CA GLU A 400 -11.21 -4.53 -7.62
C GLU A 400 -12.14 -3.74 -6.71
N SER A 401 -12.82 -4.44 -5.81
CA SER A 401 -13.66 -3.83 -4.77
C SER A 401 -12.83 -3.55 -3.52
N VAL A 402 -12.81 -2.29 -3.08
CA VAL A 402 -12.04 -1.84 -1.91
C VAL A 402 -12.99 -1.45 -0.78
N ARG A 403 -12.69 -1.91 0.44
CA ARG A 403 -13.41 -1.57 1.67
C ARG A 403 -12.44 -1.23 2.79
N VAL A 404 -12.97 -0.48 3.77
CA VAL A 404 -12.31 -0.25 5.06
C VAL A 404 -12.41 -1.54 5.88
N GLY A 405 -11.28 -2.03 6.36
CA GLY A 405 -11.17 -3.30 7.09
C GLY A 405 -9.88 -4.01 6.71
N GLY A 406 -9.69 -5.24 7.17
CA GLY A 406 -8.45 -5.95 6.93
C GLY A 406 -7.23 -5.13 7.35
N PHE A 407 -6.28 -5.00 6.45
CA PHE A 407 -5.14 -4.09 6.59
C PHE A 407 -5.40 -2.69 6.01
N ASN A 408 -6.55 -2.48 5.40
CA ASN A 408 -7.03 -1.17 4.94
C ASN A 408 -7.85 -0.42 6.00
N TYR A 409 -7.81 -0.83 7.26
CA TYR A 409 -8.67 -0.29 8.32
C TYR A 409 -8.46 1.20 8.62
N LYS A 410 -7.35 1.79 8.20
CA LYS A 410 -7.05 3.22 8.34
C LYS A 410 -7.60 4.09 7.23
N LEU A 411 -8.08 3.51 6.14
CA LEU A 411 -8.69 4.28 5.07
C LEU A 411 -9.94 5.00 5.57
N PRO A 412 -10.17 6.23 5.14
CA PRO A 412 -11.45 6.89 5.38
C PRO A 412 -12.56 6.14 4.65
N LYS A 413 -13.78 6.13 5.19
CA LYS A 413 -14.94 5.48 4.55
C LYS A 413 -15.21 5.99 3.13
N SER A 414 -14.80 7.23 2.85
CA SER A 414 -14.89 7.83 1.51
C SER A 414 -13.98 7.18 0.46
N SER A 415 -13.07 6.32 0.87
CA SER A 415 -12.18 5.54 0.01
C SER A 415 -12.76 4.18 -0.41
N GLU A 416 -13.98 3.84 0.03
CA GLU A 416 -14.64 2.62 -0.42
C GLU A 416 -15.22 2.76 -1.80
N GLY A 417 -15.18 1.67 -2.57
CA GLY A 417 -15.70 1.59 -3.93
C GLY A 417 -14.88 0.70 -4.84
N VAL A 418 -14.93 0.95 -6.12
CA VAL A 418 -14.23 0.17 -7.14
C VAL A 418 -12.94 0.88 -7.53
N LEU A 419 -11.81 0.29 -7.20
CA LEU A 419 -10.51 0.76 -7.65
C LEU A 419 -10.22 0.21 -9.05
N VAL A 420 -9.79 1.10 -9.94
CA VAL A 420 -9.45 0.77 -11.32
C VAL A 420 -8.05 1.25 -11.62
N TYR A 421 -7.23 0.39 -12.21
CA TYR A 421 -5.86 0.76 -12.61
C TYR A 421 -5.40 -0.03 -13.83
N GLU A 422 -4.53 0.58 -14.62
CA GLU A 422 -3.85 -0.05 -15.75
C GLU A 422 -2.48 -0.57 -15.32
N ILE A 423 -2.11 -1.74 -15.81
CA ILE A 423 -0.77 -2.31 -15.68
C ILE A 423 -0.15 -2.41 -17.06
N ASN A 424 1.08 -1.94 -17.18
CA ASN A 424 1.91 -2.03 -18.36
C ASN A 424 3.22 -2.76 -18.03
N ILE A 425 3.37 -4.00 -18.46
CA ILE A 425 4.54 -4.83 -18.16
C ILE A 425 5.75 -4.54 -19.05
N ASP A 426 5.59 -3.72 -20.09
CA ASP A 426 6.73 -3.27 -20.92
C ASP A 426 7.56 -2.21 -20.21
N GLU A 427 7.08 -1.68 -19.08
CA GLU A 427 7.83 -0.71 -18.29
C GLU A 427 9.10 -1.37 -17.70
N THR A 428 10.20 -0.64 -17.79
CA THR A 428 11.52 -1.05 -17.29
C THR A 428 11.97 -0.23 -16.08
N ASP A 429 11.30 0.88 -15.81
CA ASP A 429 11.54 1.70 -14.62
C ASP A 429 10.84 1.05 -13.42
N TYR A 430 11.61 0.72 -12.39
CA TYR A 430 11.11 0.05 -11.18
C TYR A 430 10.09 0.87 -10.37
N HIS A 431 9.89 2.15 -10.71
CA HIS A 431 8.92 3.04 -10.07
C HIS A 431 7.71 3.35 -10.97
N LYS A 432 7.48 2.58 -12.01
CA LYS A 432 6.40 2.80 -12.98
C LYS A 432 5.71 1.50 -13.39
N GLY A 433 4.71 1.64 -14.23
CA GLY A 433 4.00 0.52 -14.85
C GLY A 433 2.63 0.26 -14.27
N VAL A 434 2.26 0.89 -13.14
CA VAL A 434 0.91 0.85 -12.57
C VAL A 434 0.32 2.25 -12.55
N TYR A 435 -0.85 2.43 -13.16
CA TYR A 435 -1.46 3.74 -13.38
C TYR A 435 -2.91 3.75 -12.93
N LEU A 436 -3.21 4.61 -11.96
CA LEU A 436 -4.54 4.76 -11.40
C LEU A 436 -5.50 5.39 -12.41
N ILE A 437 -6.68 4.80 -12.54
CA ILE A 437 -7.77 5.29 -13.38
C ILE A 437 -8.93 5.70 -12.48
N SER A 438 -9.35 6.95 -12.55
CA SER A 438 -10.43 7.47 -11.72
C SER A 438 -11.10 8.69 -12.34
N THR A 439 -12.17 9.14 -11.70
CA THR A 439 -12.81 10.43 -11.99
C THR A 439 -11.94 11.59 -11.53
N ALA A 440 -12.18 12.78 -12.06
CA ALA A 440 -11.50 14.00 -11.60
C ALA A 440 -11.68 14.21 -10.07
N ARG A 441 -12.86 13.85 -9.52
CA ARG A 441 -13.11 13.85 -8.07
C ARG A 441 -12.10 12.97 -7.32
N GLY A 442 -11.91 11.75 -7.79
CA GLY A 442 -11.03 10.79 -7.13
C GLY A 442 -9.57 11.22 -7.15
N LEU A 443 -9.10 11.70 -8.30
CA LEU A 443 -7.71 12.13 -8.49
C LEU A 443 -7.36 13.42 -7.74
N SER A 444 -8.35 14.25 -7.40
CA SER A 444 -8.13 15.52 -6.67
C SER A 444 -8.03 15.36 -5.16
N THR A 445 -8.24 14.16 -4.63
CA THR A 445 -8.14 13.92 -3.18
C THR A 445 -6.68 13.77 -2.74
N ASP A 446 -6.43 14.04 -1.46
CA ASP A 446 -5.12 13.83 -0.87
C ASP A 446 -4.65 12.38 -1.06
N ASN A 447 -3.42 12.20 -1.50
CA ASN A 447 -2.84 10.90 -1.88
C ASN A 447 -3.75 10.05 -2.79
N LYS A 448 -4.66 10.68 -3.54
CA LYS A 448 -5.66 10.01 -4.41
C LYS A 448 -6.52 8.97 -3.68
N LEU A 449 -6.68 9.07 -2.36
CA LEU A 449 -7.45 8.11 -1.57
C LEU A 449 -8.95 8.09 -1.90
N GLY A 450 -9.47 9.11 -2.57
CA GLY A 450 -10.83 9.13 -3.12
C GLY A 450 -10.96 8.48 -4.49
N ALA A 451 -9.92 7.88 -5.05
CA ALA A 451 -9.92 7.33 -6.41
C ALA A 451 -10.96 6.23 -6.67
N PRO A 452 -11.33 5.35 -5.73
CA PRO A 452 -12.33 4.34 -6.02
C PRO A 452 -13.65 4.96 -6.52
N LEU A 453 -14.18 4.37 -7.58
CA LEU A 453 -15.47 4.74 -8.18
C LEU A 453 -16.59 4.39 -7.22
N ARG A 454 -17.52 5.31 -7.04
CA ARG A 454 -18.72 5.14 -6.22
C ARG A 454 -19.89 4.67 -7.08
N LEU A 455 -20.97 4.30 -6.42
CA LEU A 455 -22.23 3.96 -7.09
C LEU A 455 -22.60 5.01 -8.16
N ASN A 456 -22.93 4.54 -9.37
CA ASN A 456 -23.25 5.34 -10.56
C ASN A 456 -22.10 6.15 -11.16
N GLU A 457 -20.89 6.05 -10.62
CA GLU A 457 -19.71 6.64 -11.28
C GLU A 457 -19.19 5.74 -12.40
N THR A 458 -18.60 6.39 -13.39
CA THR A 458 -18.11 5.77 -14.61
C THR A 458 -16.76 6.37 -15.00
N VAL A 459 -15.87 5.54 -15.52
CA VAL A 459 -14.64 5.96 -16.20
C VAL A 459 -14.55 5.32 -17.59
N ILE A 460 -13.79 5.95 -18.47
CA ILE A 460 -13.43 5.39 -19.78
C ILE A 460 -11.90 5.28 -19.81
N ALA A 461 -11.40 4.09 -20.07
CA ALA A 461 -9.97 3.82 -20.17
C ALA A 461 -9.69 2.76 -21.25
N SER A 462 -8.68 3.00 -22.06
CA SER A 462 -8.22 2.08 -23.11
C SER A 462 -9.36 1.51 -24.00
N GLY A 463 -10.38 2.35 -24.27
CA GLY A 463 -11.55 1.98 -25.09
C GLY A 463 -12.62 1.17 -24.35
N TYR A 464 -12.59 1.13 -23.02
CA TYR A 464 -13.62 0.49 -22.19
C TYR A 464 -14.29 1.49 -21.25
N LYS A 465 -15.60 1.41 -21.17
CA LYS A 465 -16.42 2.09 -20.18
C LYS A 465 -16.63 1.15 -18.99
N ILE A 466 -16.27 1.61 -17.80
CA ILE A 466 -16.37 0.88 -16.54
C ILE A 466 -17.28 1.65 -15.61
N SER A 467 -18.37 1.03 -15.17
CA SER A 467 -19.43 1.67 -14.37
C SER A 467 -19.75 0.85 -13.13
N VAL A 468 -19.90 1.52 -11.98
CA VAL A 468 -20.38 0.88 -10.74
C VAL A 468 -21.89 0.96 -10.68
N ILE A 469 -22.55 -0.20 -10.69
CA ILE A 469 -24.02 -0.28 -10.75
C ILE A 469 -24.68 -0.67 -9.44
N GLN A 470 -23.95 -1.34 -8.54
CA GLN A 470 -24.38 -1.62 -7.17
C GLN A 470 -23.16 -1.68 -6.23
N THR A 471 -23.38 -1.38 -4.94
CA THR A 471 -22.34 -1.41 -3.91
C THR A 471 -22.93 -1.80 -2.55
N GLY A 472 -22.14 -2.47 -1.72
CA GLY A 472 -22.52 -2.88 -0.37
C GLY A 472 -21.42 -3.67 0.33
N ASN A 473 -21.70 -4.19 1.53
CA ASN A 473 -20.76 -5.07 2.21
C ASN A 473 -20.57 -6.42 1.51
N PHE A 474 -21.44 -6.76 0.55
CA PHE A 474 -21.26 -7.92 -0.33
C PHE A 474 -20.16 -7.68 -1.38
N GLY A 475 -19.76 -6.43 -1.60
CA GLY A 475 -18.84 -5.98 -2.63
C GLY A 475 -19.45 -4.99 -3.59
N ASP A 476 -18.97 -4.99 -4.84
CA ASP A 476 -19.45 -4.09 -5.89
C ASP A 476 -19.83 -4.87 -7.14
N ILE A 477 -20.89 -4.42 -7.79
CA ILE A 477 -21.25 -4.91 -9.13
C ILE A 477 -20.82 -3.85 -10.13
N VAL A 478 -19.97 -4.28 -11.07
CA VAL A 478 -19.42 -3.43 -12.12
C VAL A 478 -19.91 -3.91 -13.48
N GLU A 479 -20.24 -2.94 -14.32
CA GLU A 479 -20.54 -3.14 -15.73
C GLU A 479 -19.35 -2.64 -16.54
N VAL A 480 -18.85 -3.47 -17.45
CA VAL A 480 -17.76 -3.16 -18.38
C VAL A 480 -18.28 -3.32 -19.80
N GLN A 481 -18.06 -2.31 -20.63
CA GLN A 481 -18.45 -2.31 -22.03
C GLN A 481 -17.36 -1.66 -22.90
N LYS A 482 -16.96 -2.30 -23.99
CA LYS A 482 -16.10 -1.67 -24.98
C LYS A 482 -16.82 -0.48 -25.62
N THR A 483 -16.16 0.67 -25.68
CA THR A 483 -16.66 1.82 -26.43
C THR A 483 -16.42 1.61 -27.92
N SER A 484 -17.39 1.93 -28.73
CA SER A 484 -17.30 1.87 -30.18
C SER A 484 -16.24 2.82 -30.74
#